data_d3b1551db5852166222911c0cb49853c
#
_entry.id   d3b1551db5852166222911c0cb49853c
#
_cell.length_a   1.000
_cell.length_b   1.000
_cell.length_c   1.000
_cell.angle_alpha   90.00
_cell.angle_beta   90.00
_cell.angle_gamma   90.00
#
_symmetry.space_group_name_H-M   'P 1'
#
loop_
_entity.id
_entity.type
_entity.pdbx_description
1 polymer ?
#
loop_
_entity_poly.entity_id
_entity_poly.type
_entity_poly.pdbx_seq_one_letter_code
_entity_poly.pdbx_strand_id
1 'polypeptide(L)'
;MTPARRTALTVVGVVLMLLGVGVVAWRLVDVGSSAADAASGPTSSRVVVSGVGPAQAPFESLTAGTIRVGGRPLDVVVADSLGERVQGLRGRPDPAPYAGMLFVFPSDSTVAFTMAGVPDALDIAFFDARGHRVDQLHMTPCAGTDATCPVYEADGPYRYTLETAPGAMPTGRLRVAVSPRA
;
A
#
# COMPACT_ATOMS: atom_id res chain seq x y z
N MET A 1 37.51 0.65 39.43
CA MET A 1 36.24 -0.08 39.30
C MET A 1 36.30 -0.88 38.01
N THR A 2 36.42 -2.20 38.12
CA THR A 2 36.81 -3.16 37.07
C THR A 2 35.61 -3.61 36.25
N PRO A 3 35.72 -3.77 34.90
CA PRO A 3 34.63 -4.35 34.11
C PRO A 3 34.67 -5.87 34.13
N ALA A 4 33.54 -6.50 34.37
CA ALA A 4 33.34 -7.93 34.40
C ALA A 4 33.42 -8.55 32.99
N ARG A 5 34.34 -9.49 32.81
CA ARG A 5 34.48 -10.36 31.62
C ARG A 5 33.40 -11.45 31.67
N ARG A 6 32.61 -11.58 30.63
CA ARG A 6 31.73 -12.74 30.43
C ARG A 6 32.47 -13.79 29.60
N THR A 7 32.71 -14.92 30.25
CA THR A 7 33.36 -16.12 29.69
C THR A 7 32.35 -16.92 28.87
N ALA A 8 32.65 -17.15 27.61
CA ALA A 8 31.89 -18.08 26.77
C ALA A 8 32.33 -19.50 27.06
N LEU A 9 31.37 -20.37 27.38
CA LEU A 9 31.58 -21.77 27.62
C LEU A 9 31.38 -22.54 26.29
N THR A 10 32.47 -23.06 25.73
CA THR A 10 32.46 -23.90 24.54
C THR A 10 32.25 -25.37 25.00
N VAL A 11 31.12 -25.95 24.63
CA VAL A 11 30.87 -27.40 24.87
C VAL A 11 31.34 -28.15 23.64
N VAL A 12 32.40 -28.92 23.81
CA VAL A 12 32.92 -29.90 22.85
C VAL A 12 32.18 -31.22 23.07
N GLY A 13 31.29 -31.57 22.15
CA GLY A 13 30.61 -32.87 22.13
C GLY A 13 31.47 -33.94 21.42
N VAL A 14 31.92 -34.93 22.17
CA VAL A 14 32.61 -36.13 21.62
C VAL A 14 31.56 -37.09 21.11
N VAL A 15 31.60 -37.40 19.80
CA VAL A 15 30.76 -38.43 19.17
C VAL A 15 31.50 -39.74 19.21
N LEU A 16 31.01 -40.72 19.98
CA LEU A 16 31.50 -42.12 19.98
C LEU A 16 30.77 -42.88 18.85
N MET A 17 31.52 -43.33 17.84
CA MET A 17 31.03 -44.27 16.84
C MET A 17 31.09 -45.70 17.42
N LEU A 18 29.94 -46.33 17.58
CA LEU A 18 29.81 -47.76 17.74
C LEU A 18 29.24 -48.39 16.47
N LEU A 19 30.02 -49.24 15.82
CA LEU A 19 29.64 -50.04 14.67
C LEU A 19 28.64 -51.12 15.11
N GLY A 20 27.39 -51.00 14.73
CA GLY A 20 26.36 -52.03 14.86
C GLY A 20 25.67 -52.23 13.53
N VAL A 21 25.92 -53.40 12.88
CA VAL A 21 25.22 -53.84 11.67
C VAL A 21 23.79 -54.19 12.06
N GLY A 22 22.86 -53.35 11.74
CA GLY A 22 21.43 -53.60 11.89
C GLY A 22 20.71 -53.42 10.55
N VAL A 23 20.23 -54.55 10.00
CA VAL A 23 19.36 -54.58 8.82
C VAL A 23 18.05 -53.90 9.22
N VAL A 24 17.83 -52.67 8.78
CA VAL A 24 16.55 -51.96 8.95
C VAL A 24 15.70 -52.20 7.72
N ALA A 25 14.69 -53.08 7.87
CA ALA A 25 13.63 -53.24 6.89
C ALA A 25 12.87 -51.92 6.72
N TRP A 26 12.93 -51.32 5.53
CA TRP A 26 12.13 -50.15 5.17
C TRP A 26 10.67 -50.58 5.05
N ARG A 27 9.89 -50.34 6.08
CA ARG A 27 8.43 -50.32 5.92
C ARG A 27 8.09 -49.00 5.23
N LEU A 28 7.64 -49.11 4.00
CA LEU A 28 6.92 -48.03 3.32
C LEU A 28 5.66 -47.74 4.14
N VAL A 29 5.71 -46.71 4.97
CA VAL A 29 4.52 -46.10 5.55
C VAL A 29 3.95 -45.25 4.45
N ASP A 30 2.84 -45.73 3.88
CA ASP A 30 1.99 -44.98 2.99
C ASP A 30 1.42 -43.80 3.82
N VAL A 31 2.08 -42.66 3.75
CA VAL A 31 1.59 -41.44 4.34
C VAL A 31 0.50 -40.95 3.41
N GLY A 32 -0.73 -41.40 3.70
CA GLY A 32 -1.91 -40.84 3.08
C GLY A 32 -1.84 -39.31 3.07
N SER A 33 -1.90 -38.79 1.88
CA SER A 33 -2.02 -37.33 1.65
C SER A 33 -3.30 -36.83 2.29
N SER A 34 -3.25 -36.55 3.58
CA SER A 34 -4.24 -35.66 4.20
C SER A 34 -3.99 -34.31 3.60
N ALA A 35 -4.88 -33.88 2.71
CA ALA A 35 -5.00 -32.50 2.30
C ALA A 35 -5.05 -31.66 3.58
N ALA A 36 -3.94 -31.01 3.89
CA ALA A 36 -3.89 -30.01 4.93
C ALA A 36 -4.87 -28.93 4.49
N ASP A 37 -5.93 -28.75 5.23
CA ASP A 37 -6.72 -27.54 5.25
C ASP A 37 -5.73 -26.38 5.37
N ALA A 38 -5.47 -25.73 4.24
CA ALA A 38 -4.76 -24.46 4.21
C ALA A 38 -5.64 -23.51 5.03
N ALA A 39 -5.20 -23.26 6.26
CA ALA A 39 -5.74 -22.22 7.10
C ALA A 39 -5.83 -20.95 6.26
N SER A 40 -7.05 -20.58 5.88
CA SER A 40 -7.36 -19.31 5.26
C SER A 40 -7.01 -18.24 6.27
N GLY A 41 -5.75 -17.80 6.24
CA GLY A 41 -5.34 -16.56 6.90
C GLY A 41 -6.23 -15.44 6.40
N PRO A 42 -6.44 -14.37 7.18
CA PRO A 42 -7.30 -13.28 6.77
C PRO A 42 -6.82 -12.78 5.41
N THR A 43 -7.64 -13.00 4.38
CA THR A 43 -7.39 -12.50 3.03
C THR A 43 -7.28 -10.99 3.15
N SER A 44 -6.07 -10.49 3.22
CA SER A 44 -5.79 -9.07 3.13
C SER A 44 -6.36 -8.65 1.78
N SER A 45 -7.51 -8.01 1.79
CA SER A 45 -8.16 -7.50 0.58
C SER A 45 -7.23 -6.44 0.00
N ARG A 46 -6.29 -6.89 -0.82
CA ARG A 46 -5.40 -6.01 -1.54
C ARG A 46 -6.27 -5.24 -2.50
N VAL A 47 -6.31 -3.93 -2.31
CA VAL A 47 -6.96 -3.04 -3.26
C VAL A 47 -6.22 -3.20 -4.59
N VAL A 48 -6.91 -3.70 -5.61
CA VAL A 48 -6.36 -3.88 -6.94
C VAL A 48 -7.06 -2.89 -7.86
N VAL A 49 -6.31 -1.97 -8.44
CA VAL A 49 -6.80 -1.10 -9.52
C VAL A 49 -7.01 -1.98 -10.73
N SER A 50 -8.21 -1.98 -11.32
CA SER A 50 -8.49 -2.76 -12.54
C SER A 50 -8.08 -2.01 -13.78
N GLY A 51 -7.68 -2.76 -14.83
CA GLY A 51 -7.30 -2.18 -16.11
C GLY A 51 -6.02 -1.33 -16.05
N VAL A 52 -5.06 -1.70 -15.17
CA VAL A 52 -3.82 -0.95 -15.00
C VAL A 52 -2.97 -1.01 -16.26
N GLY A 53 -2.62 0.15 -16.78
CA GLY A 53 -1.73 0.33 -17.91
C GLY A 53 -0.93 1.63 -17.78
N PRO A 54 -0.04 1.92 -18.76
CA PRO A 54 0.65 3.21 -18.80
C PRO A 54 -0.34 4.37 -18.82
N ALA A 55 -0.09 5.39 -18.02
CA ALA A 55 -0.90 6.60 -18.06
C ALA A 55 -0.59 7.43 -19.32
N GLN A 56 -1.59 8.22 -19.73
CA GLN A 56 -1.44 9.18 -20.83
C GLN A 56 -0.81 10.49 -20.34
N ALA A 57 -0.35 11.32 -21.28
CA ALA A 57 0.13 12.66 -20.99
C ALA A 57 -0.86 13.44 -20.11
N PRO A 58 -0.40 14.21 -19.14
CA PRO A 58 1.01 14.46 -18.76
C PRO A 58 1.56 13.51 -17.67
N PHE A 59 1.03 12.30 -17.56
CA PHE A 59 1.33 11.34 -16.47
C PHE A 59 2.05 10.07 -16.97
N GLU A 60 2.78 10.13 -18.07
CA GLU A 60 3.38 8.98 -18.77
C GLU A 60 4.33 8.15 -17.90
N SER A 61 4.86 8.75 -16.83
CA SER A 61 5.72 8.06 -15.86
C SER A 61 4.95 7.24 -14.83
N LEU A 62 3.61 7.35 -14.81
CA LEU A 62 2.75 6.68 -13.86
C LEU A 62 1.93 5.58 -14.53
N THR A 63 1.21 4.81 -13.74
CA THR A 63 0.17 3.90 -14.22
C THR A 63 -1.20 4.53 -14.05
N ALA A 64 -2.17 4.08 -14.83
CA ALA A 64 -3.56 4.48 -14.71
C ALA A 64 -4.46 3.25 -14.63
N GLY A 65 -5.64 3.42 -14.08
CA GLY A 65 -6.63 2.36 -13.99
C GLY A 65 -7.97 2.88 -13.48
N THR A 66 -8.94 1.98 -13.35
CA THR A 66 -10.29 2.33 -12.89
C THR A 66 -10.52 1.86 -11.46
N ILE A 67 -11.04 2.77 -10.63
CA ILE A 67 -11.53 2.50 -9.28
C ILE A 67 -13.05 2.74 -9.22
N ARG A 68 -13.69 2.39 -8.10
CA ARG A 68 -15.08 2.76 -7.84
C ARG A 68 -15.20 3.43 -6.48
N VAL A 69 -15.89 4.57 -6.45
CA VAL A 69 -16.25 5.23 -5.19
C VAL A 69 -17.77 5.39 -5.15
N GLY A 70 -18.42 4.86 -4.12
CA GLY A 70 -19.88 4.83 -4.03
C GLY A 70 -20.57 4.10 -5.20
N GLY A 71 -19.85 3.16 -5.86
CA GLY A 71 -20.33 2.45 -7.06
C GLY A 71 -20.02 3.17 -8.38
N ARG A 72 -19.67 4.46 -8.38
CA ARG A 72 -19.31 5.24 -9.57
C ARG A 72 -17.89 4.85 -10.02
N PRO A 73 -17.68 4.46 -11.29
CA PRO A 73 -16.35 4.22 -11.84
C PRO A 73 -15.62 5.56 -12.06
N LEU A 74 -14.32 5.56 -11.79
CA LEU A 74 -13.42 6.69 -11.97
C LEU A 74 -12.12 6.18 -12.59
N ASP A 75 -11.70 6.77 -13.68
CA ASP A 75 -10.38 6.54 -14.23
C ASP A 75 -9.40 7.46 -13.50
N VAL A 76 -8.37 6.85 -12.92
CA VAL A 76 -7.41 7.54 -12.07
C VAL A 76 -5.99 7.23 -12.49
N VAL A 77 -5.10 8.19 -12.26
CA VAL A 77 -3.67 7.93 -12.26
C VAL A 77 -3.24 7.46 -10.88
N VAL A 78 -2.26 6.56 -10.81
CA VAL A 78 -1.87 5.88 -9.58
C VAL A 78 -0.45 6.28 -9.16
N ALA A 79 -0.30 6.65 -7.89
CA ALA A 79 0.97 6.93 -7.24
C ALA A 79 1.17 5.88 -6.12
N ASP A 80 1.94 4.82 -6.37
CA ASP A 80 2.14 3.70 -5.45
C ASP A 80 3.59 3.53 -4.97
N SER A 81 4.56 4.15 -5.62
CA SER A 81 5.94 4.28 -5.13
C SER A 81 6.12 5.52 -4.24
N LEU A 82 7.18 5.52 -3.43
CA LEU A 82 7.51 6.68 -2.59
C LEU A 82 7.72 7.95 -3.43
N GLY A 83 8.48 7.84 -4.53
CA GLY A 83 8.79 8.98 -5.41
C GLY A 83 7.52 9.57 -6.04
N GLU A 84 6.62 8.73 -6.53
CA GLU A 84 5.35 9.15 -7.12
C GLU A 84 4.44 9.83 -6.10
N ARG A 85 4.35 9.29 -4.88
CA ARG A 85 3.57 9.92 -3.80
C ARG A 85 4.14 11.27 -3.38
N VAL A 86 5.47 11.41 -3.33
CA VAL A 86 6.13 12.70 -3.04
C VAL A 86 5.92 13.70 -4.18
N GLN A 87 6.00 13.24 -5.43
CA GLN A 87 5.73 14.10 -6.60
C GLN A 87 4.27 14.55 -6.64
N GLY A 88 3.32 13.63 -6.49
CA GLY A 88 1.90 13.93 -6.57
C GLY A 88 1.54 14.79 -7.78
N LEU A 89 0.72 15.81 -7.57
CA LEU A 89 0.30 16.78 -8.59
C LEU A 89 1.18 18.04 -8.66
N ARG A 90 2.38 18.03 -8.08
CA ARG A 90 3.30 19.17 -8.13
C ARG A 90 3.60 19.56 -9.58
N GLY A 91 3.48 20.83 -9.90
CA GLY A 91 3.67 21.38 -11.23
C GLY A 91 2.53 21.07 -12.21
N ARG A 92 1.42 20.50 -11.74
CA ARG A 92 0.22 20.21 -12.53
C ARG A 92 -1.00 20.88 -11.92
N PRO A 93 -1.90 21.49 -12.74
CA PRO A 93 -3.07 22.20 -12.21
C PRO A 93 -4.13 21.24 -11.64
N ASP A 94 -4.30 20.08 -12.27
CA ASP A 94 -5.30 19.08 -11.90
C ASP A 94 -4.89 17.68 -12.37
N PRO A 95 -5.66 16.64 -12.07
CA PRO A 95 -5.39 15.27 -12.52
C PRO A 95 -5.83 14.98 -13.97
N ALA A 96 -6.34 15.94 -14.75
CA ALA A 96 -6.83 15.68 -16.10
C ALA A 96 -5.74 15.02 -17.00
N PRO A 97 -6.12 14.10 -17.89
CA PRO A 97 -7.49 13.72 -18.31
C PRO A 97 -8.20 12.73 -17.35
N TYR A 98 -7.59 12.39 -16.25
CA TYR A 98 -8.16 11.48 -15.25
C TYR A 98 -9.10 12.21 -14.29
N ALA A 99 -10.02 11.45 -13.68
CA ALA A 99 -10.94 11.97 -12.67
C ALA A 99 -10.23 12.29 -11.34
N GLY A 100 -9.06 11.73 -11.11
CA GLY A 100 -8.29 11.93 -9.89
C GLY A 100 -6.93 11.24 -9.90
N MET A 101 -6.13 11.51 -8.85
CA MET A 101 -4.91 10.77 -8.54
C MET A 101 -5.14 9.93 -7.28
N LEU A 102 -4.93 8.62 -7.41
CA LEU A 102 -5.02 7.66 -6.31
C LEU A 102 -3.62 7.41 -5.75
N PHE A 103 -3.42 7.73 -4.48
CA PHE A 103 -2.20 7.36 -3.75
C PHE A 103 -2.44 6.04 -3.02
N VAL A 104 -1.52 5.11 -3.17
CA VAL A 104 -1.57 3.78 -2.54
C VAL A 104 -0.41 3.64 -1.57
N PHE A 105 -0.71 3.39 -0.29
CA PHE A 105 0.30 3.21 0.75
C PHE A 105 0.49 1.71 1.05
N PRO A 106 1.74 1.25 1.27
CA PRO A 106 2.02 -0.17 1.53
C PRO A 106 1.48 -0.66 2.88
N SER A 107 1.29 0.27 3.83
CA SER A 107 0.73 0.05 5.17
C SER A 107 -0.17 1.22 5.54
N ASP A 108 -0.89 1.13 6.66
CA ASP A 108 -1.65 2.26 7.18
C ASP A 108 -0.70 3.42 7.48
N SER A 109 -1.12 4.61 7.11
CA SER A 109 -0.33 5.85 7.12
C SER A 109 -1.08 6.97 7.82
N THR A 110 -0.31 7.91 8.38
CA THR A 110 -0.79 9.18 8.93
C THR A 110 0.00 10.36 8.35
N VAL A 111 0.66 10.15 7.20
CA VAL A 111 1.45 11.21 6.54
C VAL A 111 0.54 12.35 6.14
N ALA A 112 0.95 13.58 6.44
CA ALA A 112 0.25 14.78 6.02
C ALA A 112 0.51 15.10 4.54
N PHE A 113 -0.44 15.75 3.90
CA PHE A 113 -0.33 16.28 2.55
C PHE A 113 -0.08 17.77 2.57
N THR A 114 0.50 18.30 1.50
CA THR A 114 0.77 19.74 1.34
C THR A 114 0.49 20.15 -0.10
N MET A 115 0.12 21.40 -0.29
CA MET A 115 -0.11 22.01 -1.61
C MET A 115 1.11 22.75 -2.16
N ALA A 116 2.30 22.55 -1.56
CA ALA A 116 3.53 23.15 -2.06
C ALA A 116 3.81 22.72 -3.50
N GLY A 117 3.89 23.68 -4.41
CA GLY A 117 4.11 23.41 -5.85
C GLY A 117 2.90 22.89 -6.61
N VAL A 118 1.72 22.78 -5.99
CA VAL A 118 0.44 22.48 -6.64
C VAL A 118 -0.28 23.79 -6.94
N PRO A 119 -0.52 24.15 -8.22
CA PRO A 119 -0.97 25.50 -8.58
C PRO A 119 -2.45 25.75 -8.31
N ASP A 120 -3.31 24.73 -8.35
CA ASP A 120 -4.75 24.87 -8.19
C ASP A 120 -5.27 24.14 -6.95
N ALA A 121 -6.44 24.52 -6.47
CA ALA A 121 -7.10 23.86 -5.36
C ALA A 121 -7.50 22.42 -5.70
N LEU A 122 -7.48 21.53 -4.71
CA LEU A 122 -7.88 20.13 -4.82
C LEU A 122 -8.80 19.76 -3.67
N ASP A 123 -9.63 18.75 -3.89
CA ASP A 123 -10.27 17.99 -2.81
C ASP A 123 -9.50 16.70 -2.60
N ILE A 124 -9.23 16.33 -1.34
CA ILE A 124 -8.60 15.07 -0.96
C ILE A 124 -9.53 14.26 -0.06
N ALA A 125 -9.66 12.96 -0.33
CA ALA A 125 -10.37 12.04 0.55
C ALA A 125 -9.44 10.90 0.97
N PHE A 126 -9.51 10.54 2.24
CA PHE A 126 -8.71 9.50 2.87
C PHE A 126 -9.57 8.26 3.10
N PHE A 127 -9.02 7.07 2.84
CA PHE A 127 -9.74 5.81 2.99
C PHE A 127 -8.89 4.78 3.74
N ASP A 128 -9.51 4.04 4.64
CA ASP A 128 -8.89 2.93 5.34
C ASP A 128 -8.56 1.75 4.39
N ALA A 129 -7.92 0.71 4.90
CA ALA A 129 -7.58 -0.49 4.13
C ALA A 129 -8.82 -1.23 3.58
N ARG A 130 -10.01 -0.98 4.13
CA ARG A 130 -11.28 -1.54 3.69
C ARG A 130 -12.03 -0.62 2.74
N GLY A 131 -11.50 0.56 2.46
CA GLY A 131 -12.08 1.58 1.60
C GLY A 131 -13.20 2.40 2.24
N HIS A 132 -13.35 2.38 3.56
CA HIS A 132 -14.22 3.33 4.23
C HIS A 132 -13.54 4.68 4.26
N ARG A 133 -14.33 5.76 4.06
CA ARG A 133 -13.81 7.10 4.16
C ARG A 133 -13.47 7.41 5.63
N VAL A 134 -12.23 7.82 5.86
CA VAL A 134 -11.73 8.29 7.16
C VAL A 134 -11.99 9.78 7.28
N ASP A 135 -11.64 10.54 6.21
CA ASP A 135 -11.77 11.98 6.19
C ASP A 135 -11.87 12.52 4.75
N GLN A 136 -12.22 13.80 4.61
CA GLN A 136 -12.20 14.55 3.35
C GLN A 136 -11.95 16.02 3.64
N LEU A 137 -10.97 16.60 2.94
CA LEU A 137 -10.57 17.99 3.10
C LEU A 137 -10.57 18.72 1.75
N HIS A 138 -10.75 20.05 1.81
CA HIS A 138 -10.47 20.94 0.70
C HIS A 138 -9.10 21.55 0.90
N MET A 139 -8.23 21.48 -0.12
CA MET A 139 -6.86 21.95 -0.09
C MET A 139 -6.71 23.18 -0.98
N THR A 140 -6.16 24.26 -0.42
CA THR A 140 -5.95 25.50 -1.16
C THR A 140 -4.51 25.60 -1.66
N PRO A 141 -4.26 26.21 -2.83
CA PRO A 141 -2.91 26.41 -3.35
C PRO A 141 -2.01 27.14 -2.36
N CYS A 142 -0.73 26.81 -2.37
CA CYS A 142 0.28 27.49 -1.57
C CYS A 142 1.54 27.74 -2.38
N ALA A 143 1.95 28.98 -2.52
CA ALA A 143 3.15 29.39 -3.26
C ALA A 143 4.47 29.15 -2.47
N GLY A 144 4.37 28.63 -1.25
CA GLY A 144 5.53 28.34 -0.39
C GLY A 144 6.18 26.99 -0.68
N THR A 145 7.00 26.55 0.27
CA THR A 145 7.68 25.26 0.29
C THR A 145 6.95 24.30 1.23
N ASP A 146 7.33 23.03 1.25
CA ASP A 146 6.81 22.04 2.21
C ASP A 146 6.94 22.50 3.67
N ALA A 147 7.98 23.27 3.99
CA ALA A 147 8.21 23.79 5.34
C ALA A 147 7.32 24.99 5.71
N THR A 148 6.72 25.66 4.74
CA THR A 148 5.98 26.92 4.95
C THR A 148 4.52 26.83 4.54
N CYS A 149 4.14 25.84 3.73
CA CYS A 149 2.75 25.60 3.35
C CYS A 149 1.98 24.89 4.47
N PRO A 150 0.66 25.12 4.57
CA PRO A 150 -0.20 24.34 5.43
C PRO A 150 -0.10 22.84 5.13
N VAL A 151 -0.24 22.01 6.17
CA VAL A 151 -0.37 20.57 6.05
C VAL A 151 -1.83 20.15 6.25
N TYR A 152 -2.21 19.10 5.55
CA TYR A 152 -3.56 18.51 5.58
C TYR A 152 -3.45 17.10 6.13
N GLU A 153 -3.96 16.89 7.32
CA GLU A 153 -3.92 15.62 8.05
C GLU A 153 -5.31 15.02 8.12
N ALA A 154 -5.40 13.70 7.96
CA ALA A 154 -6.66 13.00 8.16
C ALA A 154 -6.93 12.76 9.65
N ASP A 155 -8.20 12.66 10.03
CA ASP A 155 -8.65 12.36 11.42
C ASP A 155 -8.22 10.98 11.93
N GLY A 156 -7.61 10.15 11.09
CA GLY A 156 -7.13 8.83 11.47
C GLY A 156 -6.27 8.15 10.40
N PRO A 157 -5.75 6.93 10.70
CA PRO A 157 -4.91 6.21 9.78
C PRO A 157 -5.67 5.80 8.52
N TYR A 158 -5.00 5.88 7.39
CA TYR A 158 -5.55 5.57 6.07
C TYR A 158 -4.58 4.70 5.24
N ARG A 159 -5.09 4.04 4.23
CA ARG A 159 -4.33 3.22 3.27
C ARG A 159 -4.32 3.82 1.87
N TYR A 160 -5.35 4.59 1.53
CA TYR A 160 -5.52 5.20 0.21
C TYR A 160 -5.94 6.64 0.38
N THR A 161 -5.47 7.51 -0.55
CA THR A 161 -6.03 8.83 -0.72
C THR A 161 -6.39 9.05 -2.18
N LEU A 162 -7.44 9.83 -2.41
CA LEU A 162 -7.87 10.24 -3.74
C LEU A 162 -7.90 11.76 -3.79
N GLU A 163 -7.10 12.34 -4.67
CA GLU A 163 -7.16 13.76 -5.01
C GLU A 163 -7.99 13.97 -6.27
N THR A 164 -8.85 14.96 -6.27
CA THR A 164 -9.70 15.34 -7.41
C THR A 164 -9.74 16.86 -7.57
N ALA A 165 -10.20 17.35 -8.72
CA ALA A 165 -10.59 18.73 -8.84
C ALA A 165 -11.67 19.10 -7.80
N PRO A 166 -11.75 20.38 -7.37
CA PRO A 166 -12.74 20.83 -6.38
C PRO A 166 -14.17 20.47 -6.77
N GLY A 167 -14.92 19.91 -5.82
CA GLY A 167 -16.31 19.49 -6.01
C GLY A 167 -16.51 18.21 -6.83
N ALA A 168 -15.44 17.60 -7.34
CA ALA A 168 -15.52 16.37 -8.13
C ALA A 168 -15.46 15.10 -7.27
N MET A 169 -15.13 15.20 -5.97
CA MET A 169 -14.99 14.07 -5.06
C MET A 169 -16.32 13.33 -4.88
N PRO A 170 -16.42 12.06 -5.32
CA PRO A 170 -17.65 11.29 -5.15
C PRO A 170 -17.86 10.86 -3.70
N THR A 171 -19.09 10.71 -3.30
CA THR A 171 -19.47 10.19 -1.99
C THR A 171 -19.41 8.65 -1.96
N GLY A 172 -19.26 8.09 -0.76
CA GLY A 172 -19.34 6.66 -0.52
C GLY A 172 -17.99 5.97 -0.36
N ARG A 173 -18.05 4.65 -0.33
CA ARG A 173 -16.91 3.78 -0.07
C ARG A 173 -16.05 3.60 -1.31
N LEU A 174 -14.74 3.66 -1.13
CA LEU A 174 -13.78 3.26 -2.16
C LEU A 174 -13.85 1.74 -2.34
N ARG A 175 -14.10 1.30 -3.57
CA ARG A 175 -13.97 -0.08 -3.99
C ARG A 175 -13.00 -0.13 -5.15
N VAL A 176 -12.03 -0.99 -5.00
CA VAL A 176 -11.12 -1.29 -6.09
C VAL A 176 -11.52 -2.66 -6.59
N ALA A 177 -11.82 -2.78 -7.87
CA ALA A 177 -12.22 -4.04 -8.45
C ALA A 177 -11.06 -5.03 -8.39
N VAL A 178 -11.25 -6.16 -7.73
CA VAL A 178 -10.32 -7.29 -7.78
C VAL A 178 -10.62 -8.00 -9.10
N SER A 179 -9.75 -7.85 -10.11
CA SER A 179 -9.76 -8.78 -11.23
C SER A 179 -9.02 -10.03 -10.78
N PRO A 180 -9.66 -11.23 -10.84
CA PRO A 180 -8.92 -12.47 -10.67
C PRO A 180 -7.83 -12.51 -11.76
N ARG A 181 -6.61 -12.81 -11.37
CA ARG A 181 -5.59 -13.17 -12.37
C ARG A 181 -6.07 -14.44 -13.05
N ALA A 182 -6.23 -14.35 -14.37
CA ALA A 182 -6.35 -15.52 -15.22
C ALA A 182 -5.06 -16.34 -15.20
#